data_3bd3f48a593e0a13d23fe032c61e0269
#
_entry.id   3bd3f48a593e0a13d23fe032c61e0269
#
_cell.length_a   1.000
_cell.length_b   1.000
_cell.length_c   1.000
_cell.angle_alpha   90.00
_cell.angle_beta   90.00
_cell.angle_gamma   90.00
#
_symmetry.space_group_name_H-M   'P 1'
#
loop_
_entity.id
_entity.type
_entity.pdbx_description
1 polymer ?
#
loop_
_entity_poly.entity_id
_entity_poly.type
_entity_poly.pdbx_seq_one_letter_code
_entity_poly.pdbx_strand_id
1 'polypeptide(L)'
;TVESQGTVEPRTRTNIVSEVSGTILSVSDKFVVGGKFEVGELLLRVDPTDYQVALQRAEALLKGAEAQLIFEKARSAQAKKEWEFTGRPLSEAPLLALRVPYLAEAEANIEQAKAEVERARVKLEKTRITAPYNGIISRKNVDIGQFVSAGIPLAETFAVDFVEIRLPLSDQDLSKMSDSDFTDALRGKKVNLLGFANGRSSSWEGQAERFERVVEQTNRSQYLVVRVGNPYDLKGSNSRANPLLVGTFVTADFVGRELPNVFKLRRSG
;
A
#
# COMPACT_ATOMS: atom_id res chain seq x y z
N THR A 1 34.33 16.15 -8.22
CA THR A 1 32.91 16.22 -7.89
C THR A 1 32.12 15.91 -9.12
N VAL A 2 31.07 15.14 -8.99
CA VAL A 2 30.08 14.86 -10.05
C VAL A 2 28.83 15.65 -9.66
N GLU A 3 28.32 16.44 -10.59
CA GLU A 3 27.07 17.18 -10.46
C GLU A 3 25.98 16.54 -11.31
N SER A 4 24.81 16.34 -10.75
CA SER A 4 23.62 15.92 -11.48
C SER A 4 22.38 16.60 -10.94
N GLN A 5 21.33 16.63 -11.73
CA GLN A 5 20.08 17.31 -11.38
C GLN A 5 18.91 16.35 -11.49
N GLY A 6 17.95 16.51 -10.60
CA GLY A 6 16.77 15.66 -10.59
C GLY A 6 15.57 16.31 -9.91
N THR A 7 14.42 15.71 -10.13
CA THR A 7 13.18 16.12 -9.47
C THR A 7 12.90 15.19 -8.30
N VAL A 8 12.43 15.75 -7.21
CA VAL A 8 12.00 15.01 -6.02
C VAL A 8 10.68 14.31 -6.32
N GLU A 9 10.68 12.99 -6.23
CA GLU A 9 9.49 12.16 -6.45
C GLU A 9 9.16 11.36 -5.19
N PRO A 10 7.88 11.11 -4.92
CA PRO A 10 7.51 10.22 -3.83
C PRO A 10 7.81 8.79 -4.25
N ARG A 11 8.28 7.96 -3.33
CA ARG A 11 8.46 6.53 -3.60
C ARG A 11 7.14 5.85 -4.01
N THR A 12 6.07 6.19 -3.32
CA THR A 12 4.76 5.57 -3.53
C THR A 12 3.74 6.63 -3.86
N ARG A 13 3.10 6.49 -5.01
CA ARG A 13 1.94 7.26 -5.42
C ARG A 13 0.79 6.30 -5.68
N THR A 14 -0.36 6.54 -5.09
CA THR A 14 -1.50 5.64 -5.14
C THR A 14 -2.78 6.40 -5.44
N ASN A 15 -3.56 5.86 -6.35
CA ASN A 15 -4.95 6.26 -6.52
C ASN A 15 -5.80 5.43 -5.54
N ILE A 16 -6.36 6.08 -4.53
CA ILE A 16 -7.35 5.45 -3.67
C ILE A 16 -8.63 5.32 -4.48
N VAL A 17 -9.12 4.10 -4.64
CA VAL A 17 -10.33 3.79 -5.40
C VAL A 17 -11.42 3.26 -4.47
N SER A 18 -12.69 3.47 -4.83
CA SER A 18 -13.78 2.81 -4.13
C SER A 18 -13.84 1.34 -4.52
N GLU A 19 -13.91 0.45 -3.54
CA GLU A 19 -14.12 -0.97 -3.79
C GLU A 19 -15.60 -1.37 -3.74
N VAL A 20 -16.47 -0.43 -3.34
CA VAL A 20 -17.91 -0.61 -3.18
C VAL A 20 -18.66 0.56 -3.83
N SER A 21 -19.94 0.35 -4.13
CA SER A 21 -20.78 1.41 -4.70
C SER A 21 -21.71 1.98 -3.63
N GLY A 22 -21.98 3.29 -3.69
CA GLY A 22 -22.88 3.95 -2.77
C GLY A 22 -22.63 5.46 -2.69
N THR A 23 -23.40 6.15 -1.89
CA THR A 23 -23.26 7.60 -1.65
C THR A 23 -22.23 7.85 -0.56
N ILE A 24 -21.42 8.85 -0.72
CA ILE A 24 -20.45 9.28 0.31
C ILE A 24 -21.22 10.01 1.41
N LEU A 25 -21.26 9.44 2.61
CA LEU A 25 -21.95 10.00 3.78
C LEU A 25 -21.10 11.00 4.56
N SER A 26 -19.82 10.71 4.65
CA SER A 26 -18.89 11.58 5.40
C SER A 26 -17.50 11.55 4.79
N VAL A 27 -16.82 12.67 4.96
CA VAL A 27 -15.46 12.90 4.50
C VAL A 27 -14.68 13.48 5.68
N SER A 28 -13.46 13.01 5.91
CA SER A 28 -12.57 13.56 6.93
C SER A 28 -12.18 15.01 6.60
N ASP A 29 -12.03 15.85 7.61
CA ASP A 29 -11.52 17.23 7.45
C ASP A 29 -10.13 17.25 6.80
N LYS A 30 -9.37 16.16 6.96
CA LYS A 30 -8.05 15.99 6.34
C LYS A 30 -8.12 15.55 4.86
N PHE A 31 -9.31 15.18 4.36
CA PHE A 31 -9.50 14.77 2.97
C PHE A 31 -9.63 15.98 2.04
N VAL A 32 -8.59 16.80 2.04
CA VAL A 32 -8.43 17.99 1.18
C VAL A 32 -7.06 17.94 0.51
N VAL A 33 -6.91 18.65 -0.61
CA VAL A 33 -5.60 18.74 -1.28
C VAL A 33 -4.57 19.35 -0.34
N GLY A 34 -3.43 18.69 -0.18
CA GLY A 34 -2.41 19.02 0.81
C GLY A 34 -2.68 18.51 2.23
N GLY A 35 -3.85 17.91 2.48
CA GLY A 35 -4.19 17.29 3.76
C GLY A 35 -3.30 16.08 4.07
N LYS A 36 -2.82 16.02 5.31
CA LYS A 36 -1.95 14.95 5.82
C LYS A 36 -2.78 13.93 6.58
N PHE A 37 -2.51 12.66 6.36
CA PHE A 37 -3.19 11.54 7.01
C PHE A 37 -2.19 10.49 7.47
N GLU A 38 -2.59 9.71 8.46
CA GLU A 38 -1.82 8.59 9.01
C GLU A 38 -2.40 7.25 8.52
N VAL A 39 -1.57 6.22 8.53
CA VAL A 39 -1.99 4.85 8.17
C VAL A 39 -3.17 4.41 9.04
N GLY A 40 -4.20 3.82 8.42
CA GLY A 40 -5.42 3.37 9.09
C GLY A 40 -6.44 4.47 9.40
N GLU A 41 -6.11 5.74 9.17
CA GLU A 41 -7.04 6.86 9.38
C GLU A 41 -8.20 6.79 8.38
N LEU A 42 -9.43 7.02 8.88
CA LEU A 42 -10.62 7.04 8.05
C LEU A 42 -10.64 8.33 7.21
N LEU A 43 -10.58 8.18 5.89
CA LEU A 43 -10.59 9.28 4.94
C LEU A 43 -12.01 9.66 4.52
N LEU A 44 -12.82 8.67 4.19
CA LEU A 44 -14.23 8.87 3.85
C LEU A 44 -15.04 7.59 4.11
N ARG A 45 -16.36 7.73 4.16
CA ARG A 45 -17.31 6.64 4.39
C ARG A 45 -18.40 6.64 3.34
N VAL A 46 -18.54 5.52 2.66
CA VAL A 46 -19.66 5.22 1.78
C VAL A 46 -20.84 4.72 2.63
N ASP A 47 -22.07 4.94 2.18
CA ASP A 47 -23.28 4.49 2.87
C ASP A 47 -23.22 2.97 3.13
N PRO A 48 -23.19 2.54 4.40
CA PRO A 48 -23.08 1.14 4.76
C PRO A 48 -24.43 0.42 4.83
N THR A 49 -25.55 1.10 4.65
CA THR A 49 -26.90 0.58 4.97
C THR A 49 -27.20 -0.73 4.26
N ASP A 50 -27.03 -0.78 2.94
CA ASP A 50 -27.28 -1.98 2.16
C ASP A 50 -26.33 -3.13 2.52
N TYR A 51 -25.09 -2.80 2.84
CA TYR A 51 -24.07 -3.76 3.24
C TYR A 51 -24.34 -4.33 4.64
N GLN A 52 -24.86 -3.52 5.56
CA GLN A 52 -25.29 -3.97 6.89
C GLN A 52 -26.49 -4.95 6.78
N VAL A 53 -27.47 -4.61 5.95
CA VAL A 53 -28.62 -5.49 5.69
C VAL A 53 -28.17 -6.80 5.04
N ALA A 54 -27.23 -6.74 4.08
CA ALA A 54 -26.65 -7.94 3.47
C ALA A 54 -25.93 -8.84 4.48
N LEU A 55 -25.17 -8.25 5.42
CA LEU A 55 -24.53 -8.99 6.50
C LEU A 55 -25.55 -9.65 7.42
N GLN A 56 -26.55 -8.92 7.89
CA GLN A 56 -27.61 -9.47 8.74
C GLN A 56 -28.35 -10.64 8.06
N ARG A 57 -28.61 -10.53 6.75
CA ARG A 57 -29.21 -11.61 5.96
C ARG A 57 -28.32 -12.85 5.92
N ALA A 58 -27.03 -12.67 5.68
CA ALA A 58 -26.06 -13.78 5.66
C ALA A 58 -25.96 -14.46 7.03
N GLU A 59 -25.92 -13.68 8.13
CA GLU A 59 -25.93 -14.21 9.51
C GLU A 59 -27.21 -15.00 9.83
N ALA A 60 -28.37 -14.55 9.33
CA ALA A 60 -29.63 -15.28 9.52
C ALA A 60 -29.61 -16.62 8.76
N LEU A 61 -29.04 -16.66 7.54
CA LEU A 61 -28.87 -17.90 6.78
C LEU A 61 -27.92 -18.88 7.49
N LEU A 62 -26.83 -18.38 8.08
CA LEU A 62 -25.91 -19.20 8.88
C LEU A 62 -26.62 -19.85 10.06
N LYS A 63 -27.41 -19.08 10.83
CA LYS A 63 -28.20 -19.61 11.94
C LYS A 63 -29.19 -20.68 11.47
N GLY A 64 -29.79 -20.52 10.29
CA GLY A 64 -30.65 -21.53 9.69
C GLY A 64 -29.90 -22.82 9.36
N ALA A 65 -28.71 -22.72 8.79
CA ALA A 65 -27.86 -23.88 8.50
C ALA A 65 -27.39 -24.58 9.78
N GLU A 66 -27.02 -23.84 10.82
CA GLU A 66 -26.68 -24.38 12.14
C GLU A 66 -27.85 -25.16 12.77
N ALA A 67 -29.04 -24.61 12.72
CA ALA A 67 -30.25 -25.31 13.19
C ALA A 67 -30.47 -26.60 12.41
N GLN A 68 -30.32 -26.59 11.09
CA GLN A 68 -30.43 -27.79 10.25
C GLN A 68 -29.42 -28.87 10.65
N LEU A 69 -28.17 -28.50 10.92
CA LEU A 69 -27.16 -29.45 11.39
C LEU A 69 -27.57 -30.09 12.73
N ILE A 70 -28.11 -29.30 13.67
CA ILE A 70 -28.63 -29.82 14.95
C ILE A 70 -29.70 -30.86 14.72
N PHE A 71 -30.66 -30.58 13.81
CA PHE A 71 -31.71 -31.55 13.46
C PHE A 71 -31.13 -32.82 12.84
N GLU A 72 -30.21 -32.71 11.90
CA GLU A 72 -29.59 -33.88 11.28
C GLU A 72 -28.74 -34.70 12.27
N LYS A 73 -28.01 -34.05 13.20
CA LYS A 73 -27.31 -34.73 14.28
C LYS A 73 -28.26 -35.53 15.19
N ALA A 74 -29.43 -34.95 15.55
CA ALA A 74 -30.43 -35.61 16.36
C ALA A 74 -31.03 -36.83 15.61
N ARG A 75 -31.36 -36.66 14.32
CA ARG A 75 -31.86 -37.77 13.48
C ARG A 75 -30.84 -38.87 13.26
N SER A 76 -29.56 -38.54 13.08
CA SER A 76 -28.52 -39.51 12.96
C SER A 76 -28.29 -40.30 14.28
N ALA A 77 -28.36 -39.61 15.43
CA ALA A 77 -28.28 -40.25 16.73
C ALA A 77 -29.46 -41.20 16.96
N GLN A 78 -30.67 -40.82 16.56
CA GLN A 78 -31.86 -41.70 16.61
C GLN A 78 -31.65 -42.92 15.70
N ALA A 79 -31.25 -42.72 14.44
CA ALA A 79 -31.01 -43.80 13.49
C ALA A 79 -29.95 -44.83 13.98
N LYS A 80 -28.91 -44.36 14.66
CA LYS A 80 -27.92 -45.20 15.30
C LYS A 80 -28.53 -46.07 16.39
N LYS A 81 -29.36 -45.51 17.29
CA LYS A 81 -30.06 -46.26 18.32
C LYS A 81 -31.04 -47.29 17.72
N GLU A 82 -31.79 -46.94 16.70
CA GLU A 82 -32.70 -47.85 15.98
C GLU A 82 -31.91 -49.05 15.39
N TRP A 83 -30.73 -48.80 14.81
CA TRP A 83 -29.88 -49.85 14.28
C TRP A 83 -29.37 -50.79 15.38
N GLU A 84 -28.94 -50.23 16.52
CA GLU A 84 -28.50 -51.01 17.68
C GLU A 84 -29.59 -51.97 18.19
N PHE A 85 -30.87 -51.60 18.14
CA PHE A 85 -31.98 -52.47 18.50
C PHE A 85 -32.11 -53.69 17.57
N THR A 86 -31.53 -53.69 16.37
CA THR A 86 -31.49 -54.85 15.49
C THR A 86 -30.53 -55.95 15.94
N GLY A 87 -29.68 -55.68 16.94
CA GLY A 87 -28.62 -56.57 17.42
C GLY A 87 -27.44 -56.71 16.47
N ARG A 88 -27.34 -55.90 15.43
CA ARG A 88 -26.22 -55.93 14.46
C ARG A 88 -25.18 -54.90 14.82
N PRO A 89 -23.91 -55.18 14.56
CA PRO A 89 -22.84 -54.20 14.81
C PRO A 89 -22.96 -52.99 13.94
N LEU A 90 -22.63 -51.78 14.46
CA LEU A 90 -22.67 -50.53 13.74
C LEU A 90 -21.80 -50.49 12.48
N SER A 91 -20.75 -51.35 12.44
CA SER A 91 -19.86 -51.49 11.28
C SER A 91 -20.53 -52.09 10.04
N GLU A 92 -21.62 -52.78 10.21
CA GLU A 92 -22.45 -53.33 9.11
C GLU A 92 -23.56 -52.38 8.64
N ALA A 93 -23.77 -51.27 9.35
CA ALA A 93 -24.81 -50.33 9.02
C ALA A 93 -24.49 -49.56 7.73
N PRO A 94 -25.38 -49.50 6.75
CA PRO A 94 -25.19 -48.67 5.58
C PRO A 94 -25.09 -47.17 5.99
N LEU A 95 -24.14 -46.43 5.39
CA LEU A 95 -23.91 -45.03 5.69
C LEU A 95 -25.19 -44.19 5.55
N LEU A 96 -26.05 -44.55 4.58
CA LEU A 96 -27.34 -43.88 4.37
C LEU A 96 -28.31 -44.17 5.54
N ALA A 97 -28.33 -45.40 6.09
CA ALA A 97 -29.15 -45.71 7.25
C ALA A 97 -28.73 -44.90 8.50
N LEU A 98 -27.46 -44.66 8.66
CA LEU A 98 -26.89 -43.82 9.73
C LEU A 98 -26.93 -42.34 9.43
N ARG A 99 -27.51 -41.94 8.28
CA ARG A 99 -27.65 -40.52 7.82
C ARG A 99 -26.34 -39.79 7.63
N VAL A 100 -25.22 -40.49 7.42
CA VAL A 100 -23.87 -39.89 7.29
C VAL A 100 -23.81 -38.88 6.14
N PRO A 101 -24.35 -39.16 4.91
CA PRO A 101 -24.36 -38.19 3.82
C PRO A 101 -25.13 -36.90 4.16
N TYR A 102 -26.24 -36.99 4.88
CA TYR A 102 -27.03 -35.81 5.28
C TYR A 102 -26.33 -34.94 6.32
N LEU A 103 -25.52 -35.57 7.21
CA LEU A 103 -24.68 -34.82 8.13
C LEU A 103 -23.59 -34.07 7.37
N ALA A 104 -22.93 -34.73 6.43
CA ALA A 104 -21.90 -34.11 5.61
C ALA A 104 -22.47 -32.94 4.77
N GLU A 105 -23.67 -33.12 4.22
CA GLU A 105 -24.39 -32.05 3.50
C GLU A 105 -24.69 -30.85 4.42
N ALA A 106 -25.22 -31.11 5.63
CA ALA A 106 -25.51 -30.05 6.59
C ALA A 106 -24.25 -29.31 7.06
N GLU A 107 -23.15 -30.02 7.23
CA GLU A 107 -21.85 -29.43 7.56
C GLU A 107 -21.32 -28.56 6.40
N ALA A 108 -21.41 -29.04 5.16
CA ALA A 108 -21.04 -28.27 3.99
C ALA A 108 -21.89 -26.99 3.82
N ASN A 109 -23.18 -27.05 4.12
CA ASN A 109 -24.09 -25.89 4.09
C ASN A 109 -23.69 -24.82 5.13
N ILE A 110 -23.22 -25.22 6.31
CA ILE A 110 -22.68 -24.28 7.30
C ILE A 110 -21.42 -23.59 6.77
N GLU A 111 -20.48 -24.33 6.19
CA GLU A 111 -19.27 -23.74 5.65
C GLU A 111 -19.57 -22.76 4.52
N GLN A 112 -20.52 -23.09 3.66
CA GLN A 112 -21.00 -22.16 2.64
C GLN A 112 -21.63 -20.90 3.25
N ALA A 113 -22.48 -21.04 4.26
CA ALA A 113 -23.11 -19.89 4.91
C ALA A 113 -22.09 -19.01 5.66
N LYS A 114 -21.08 -19.60 6.29
CA LYS A 114 -19.96 -18.86 6.90
C LYS A 114 -19.20 -18.04 5.87
N ALA A 115 -18.91 -18.61 4.71
CA ALA A 115 -18.23 -17.90 3.63
C ALA A 115 -19.06 -16.70 3.13
N GLU A 116 -20.40 -16.82 3.07
CA GLU A 116 -21.29 -15.70 2.72
C GLU A 116 -21.28 -14.60 3.80
N VAL A 117 -21.26 -14.95 5.08
CA VAL A 117 -21.14 -13.97 6.18
C VAL A 117 -19.83 -13.21 6.06
N GLU A 118 -18.71 -13.93 5.84
CA GLU A 118 -17.41 -13.29 5.69
C GLU A 118 -17.34 -12.38 4.47
N ARG A 119 -17.89 -12.80 3.34
CA ARG A 119 -18.00 -11.97 2.14
C ARG A 119 -18.79 -10.68 2.39
N ALA A 120 -19.93 -10.78 3.09
CA ALA A 120 -20.75 -9.62 3.43
C ALA A 120 -20.03 -8.69 4.41
N ARG A 121 -19.30 -9.23 5.39
CA ARG A 121 -18.48 -8.48 6.35
C ARG A 121 -17.39 -7.68 5.65
N VAL A 122 -16.61 -8.32 4.78
CA VAL A 122 -15.56 -7.66 4.00
C VAL A 122 -16.12 -6.53 3.15
N LYS A 123 -17.28 -6.72 2.50
CA LYS A 123 -17.94 -5.65 1.75
C LYS A 123 -18.35 -4.48 2.63
N LEU A 124 -18.84 -4.75 3.84
CA LEU A 124 -19.20 -3.72 4.80
C LEU A 124 -17.94 -2.95 5.29
N GLU A 125 -16.84 -3.63 5.55
CA GLU A 125 -15.58 -2.99 5.90
C GLU A 125 -15.08 -2.06 4.79
N LYS A 126 -15.22 -2.47 3.54
CA LYS A 126 -14.85 -1.68 2.35
C LYS A 126 -15.67 -0.40 2.16
N THR A 127 -16.77 -0.21 2.89
CA THR A 127 -17.47 1.08 2.94
C THR A 127 -16.68 2.15 3.70
N ARG A 128 -15.70 1.76 4.51
CA ARG A 128 -14.81 2.62 5.27
C ARG A 128 -13.48 2.72 4.54
N ILE A 129 -13.28 3.77 3.80
CA ILE A 129 -12.04 3.98 3.07
C ILE A 129 -11.01 4.58 4.01
N THR A 130 -10.00 3.78 4.35
CA THR A 130 -8.90 4.15 5.24
C THR A 130 -7.60 4.36 4.48
N ALA A 131 -6.70 5.13 5.06
CA ALA A 131 -5.40 5.41 4.51
C ALA A 131 -4.48 4.17 4.56
N PRO A 132 -3.87 3.77 3.43
CA PRO A 132 -2.99 2.59 3.38
C PRO A 132 -1.58 2.85 3.95
N TYR A 133 -1.18 4.10 4.09
CA TYR A 133 0.12 4.55 4.59
C TYR A 133 0.03 6.00 5.11
N ASN A 134 1.10 6.51 5.70
CA ASN A 134 1.20 7.92 6.07
C ASN A 134 1.49 8.76 4.82
N GLY A 135 0.61 9.71 4.50
CA GLY A 135 0.71 10.40 3.23
C GLY A 135 0.03 11.77 3.19
N ILE A 136 0.04 12.31 1.98
CA ILE A 136 -0.59 13.58 1.63
C ILE A 136 -1.51 13.35 0.42
N ILE A 137 -2.65 14.03 0.41
CA ILE A 137 -3.58 14.03 -0.72
C ILE A 137 -3.07 15.04 -1.77
N SER A 138 -2.74 14.54 -2.97
CA SER A 138 -2.35 15.40 -4.10
C SER A 138 -3.55 15.86 -4.91
N ARG A 139 -4.59 15.03 -5.02
CA ARG A 139 -5.82 15.35 -5.74
C ARG A 139 -7.03 14.73 -5.05
N LYS A 140 -8.10 15.48 -4.94
CA LYS A 140 -9.41 15.02 -4.48
C LYS A 140 -10.35 14.96 -5.67
N ASN A 141 -11.01 13.82 -5.89
CA ASN A 141 -11.88 13.60 -7.04
C ASN A 141 -13.37 13.52 -6.68
N VAL A 142 -13.69 13.39 -5.39
CA VAL A 142 -15.07 13.16 -4.91
C VAL A 142 -15.37 14.02 -3.69
N ASP A 143 -16.67 14.23 -3.42
CA ASP A 143 -17.13 14.99 -2.26
C ASP A 143 -18.32 14.30 -1.55
N ILE A 144 -18.67 14.80 -0.37
CA ILE A 144 -19.83 14.35 0.40
C ILE A 144 -21.12 14.48 -0.43
N GLY A 145 -21.99 13.48 -0.32
CA GLY A 145 -23.25 13.41 -1.06
C GLY A 145 -23.12 12.89 -2.50
N GLN A 146 -21.91 12.69 -3.00
CA GLN A 146 -21.67 12.13 -4.32
C GLN A 146 -21.85 10.62 -4.32
N PHE A 147 -22.50 10.07 -5.35
CA PHE A 147 -22.55 8.64 -5.59
C PHE A 147 -21.29 8.18 -6.31
N VAL A 148 -20.68 7.10 -5.82
CA VAL A 148 -19.51 6.45 -6.41
C VAL A 148 -19.79 5.00 -6.72
N SER A 149 -19.18 4.48 -7.78
CA SER A 149 -19.22 3.06 -8.14
C SER A 149 -17.88 2.41 -7.79
N ALA A 150 -17.86 1.10 -7.64
CA ALA A 150 -16.62 0.35 -7.47
C ALA A 150 -15.64 0.62 -8.62
N GLY A 151 -14.38 0.84 -8.33
CA GLY A 151 -13.32 1.17 -9.28
C GLY A 151 -13.12 2.67 -9.56
N ILE A 152 -14.01 3.55 -9.08
CA ILE A 152 -13.85 5.00 -9.28
C ILE A 152 -12.72 5.54 -8.38
N PRO A 153 -11.76 6.33 -8.93
CA PRO A 153 -10.72 6.97 -8.14
C PRO A 153 -11.30 8.08 -7.26
N LEU A 154 -11.07 7.97 -5.95
CA LEU A 154 -11.56 8.88 -4.93
C LEU A 154 -10.56 10.01 -4.67
N ALA A 155 -9.29 9.66 -4.60
CA ALA A 155 -8.19 10.60 -4.41
C ALA A 155 -6.88 10.04 -4.97
N GLU A 156 -5.96 10.93 -5.34
CA GLU A 156 -4.57 10.63 -5.60
C GLU A 156 -3.75 11.03 -4.37
N THR A 157 -2.92 10.11 -3.89
CA THR A 157 -2.13 10.28 -2.67
C THR A 157 -0.69 9.87 -2.88
N PHE A 158 0.20 10.38 -2.05
CA PHE A 158 1.59 9.92 -2.02
C PHE A 158 2.11 9.79 -0.58
N ALA A 159 3.04 8.84 -0.42
CA ALA A 159 3.69 8.58 0.87
C ALA A 159 4.69 9.67 1.22
N VAL A 160 4.86 9.93 2.54
CA VAL A 160 5.72 10.99 3.07
C VAL A 160 6.85 10.46 3.96
N ASP A 161 7.04 9.16 4.05
CA ASP A 161 8.08 8.51 4.83
C ASP A 161 9.48 8.84 4.28
N PHE A 162 9.63 8.80 2.96
CA PHE A 162 10.81 9.26 2.25
C PHE A 162 10.48 9.59 0.78
N VAL A 163 11.37 10.35 0.18
CA VAL A 163 11.34 10.67 -1.25
C VAL A 163 12.58 10.13 -1.93
N GLU A 164 12.45 9.91 -3.22
CA GLU A 164 13.54 9.51 -4.10
C GLU A 164 13.83 10.61 -5.11
N ILE A 165 15.09 10.80 -5.43
CA ILE A 165 15.56 11.68 -6.50
C ILE A 165 16.32 10.83 -7.50
N ARG A 166 15.85 10.82 -8.76
CA ARG A 166 16.51 10.12 -9.85
C ARG A 166 17.48 11.08 -10.52
N LEU A 167 18.76 10.78 -10.40
CA LEU A 167 19.86 11.61 -10.90
C LEU A 167 20.45 10.94 -12.15
N PRO A 168 20.25 11.50 -13.35
CA PRO A 168 20.87 10.98 -14.55
C PRO A 168 22.38 11.21 -14.53
N LEU A 169 23.16 10.17 -14.80
CA LEU A 169 24.60 10.19 -14.90
C LEU A 169 24.99 9.78 -16.32
N SER A 170 25.78 10.64 -16.98
CA SER A 170 26.36 10.32 -18.29
C SER A 170 27.55 9.38 -18.16
N ASP A 171 27.96 8.73 -19.26
CA ASP A 171 29.17 7.90 -19.29
C ASP A 171 30.42 8.66 -18.85
N GLN A 172 30.47 9.98 -19.11
CA GLN A 172 31.56 10.84 -18.65
C GLN A 172 31.54 11.05 -17.13
N ASP A 173 30.36 11.13 -16.53
CA ASP A 173 30.22 11.27 -15.08
C ASP A 173 30.52 9.96 -14.38
N LEU A 174 30.09 8.85 -14.97
CA LEU A 174 30.43 7.52 -14.50
C LEU A 174 31.94 7.26 -14.53
N SER A 175 32.66 7.72 -15.55
CA SER A 175 34.12 7.59 -15.62
C SER A 175 34.89 8.32 -14.51
N LYS A 176 34.27 9.33 -13.89
CA LYS A 176 34.83 10.08 -12.74
C LYS A 176 34.55 9.38 -11.40
N MET A 177 33.73 8.34 -11.42
CA MET A 177 33.41 7.53 -10.25
C MET A 177 34.41 6.38 -10.12
N SER A 178 34.55 5.82 -8.93
CA SER A 178 35.42 4.66 -8.70
C SER A 178 34.69 3.37 -9.15
N ASP A 179 35.43 2.36 -9.61
CA ASP A 179 34.87 1.05 -9.97
C ASP A 179 34.10 0.40 -8.79
N SER A 180 34.52 0.70 -7.55
CA SER A 180 33.80 0.30 -6.34
C SER A 180 32.46 1.00 -6.19
N ASP A 181 32.23 2.13 -6.85
CA ASP A 181 31.01 2.91 -6.75
C ASP A 181 29.86 2.33 -7.59
N PHE A 182 30.16 1.46 -8.58
CA PHE A 182 29.18 0.75 -9.38
C PHE A 182 28.59 -0.50 -8.70
N THR A 183 29.21 -0.91 -7.62
CA THR A 183 28.71 -1.99 -6.76
C THR A 183 27.89 -1.42 -5.60
N ASP A 184 27.36 -2.28 -4.73
CA ASP A 184 26.64 -1.89 -3.50
C ASP A 184 27.42 -0.95 -2.55
N ALA A 185 28.69 -0.63 -2.87
CA ALA A 185 29.54 0.26 -2.07
C ALA A 185 29.08 1.73 -2.06
N LEU A 186 28.29 2.18 -3.03
CA LEU A 186 27.65 3.52 -2.98
C LEU A 186 26.47 3.58 -2.04
N ARG A 187 25.86 2.43 -1.74
CA ARG A 187 24.70 2.39 -0.88
C ARG A 187 25.00 2.98 0.49
N GLY A 188 24.19 3.96 0.88
CA GLY A 188 24.37 4.67 2.15
C GLY A 188 25.37 5.82 2.12
N LYS A 189 26.10 6.06 1.01
CA LYS A 189 26.94 7.27 0.89
C LYS A 189 26.07 8.53 0.91
N LYS A 190 26.52 9.53 1.63
CA LYS A 190 25.87 10.83 1.74
C LYS A 190 25.99 11.60 0.43
N VAL A 191 24.87 12.19 0.02
CA VAL A 191 24.75 13.06 -1.16
C VAL A 191 24.19 14.40 -0.70
N ASN A 192 24.88 15.49 -1.02
CA ASN A 192 24.40 16.83 -0.72
C ASN A 192 23.44 17.26 -1.85
N LEU A 193 22.25 17.67 -1.48
CA LEU A 193 21.22 18.14 -2.38
C LEU A 193 21.04 19.64 -2.16
N LEU A 194 21.10 20.41 -3.24
CA LEU A 194 20.92 21.87 -3.24
C LEU A 194 19.70 22.20 -4.09
N GLY A 195 18.87 23.10 -3.63
CA GLY A 195 17.67 23.53 -4.37
C GLY A 195 17.07 24.79 -3.76
N PHE A 196 15.92 25.17 -4.31
CA PHE A 196 15.18 26.32 -3.82
C PHE A 196 13.89 25.85 -3.13
N ALA A 197 13.72 26.25 -1.88
CA ALA A 197 12.49 26.07 -1.13
C ALA A 197 12.03 27.42 -0.58
N ASN A 198 10.77 27.75 -0.80
CA ASN A 198 10.17 29.02 -0.34
C ASN A 198 10.96 30.28 -0.75
N GLY A 199 11.53 30.27 -1.98
CA GLY A 199 12.33 31.40 -2.50
C GLY A 199 13.73 31.55 -1.90
N ARG A 200 14.19 30.57 -1.13
CA ARG A 200 15.52 30.55 -0.52
C ARG A 200 16.31 29.32 -0.95
N SER A 201 17.61 29.49 -1.14
CA SER A 201 18.52 28.35 -1.33
C SER A 201 18.50 27.50 -0.06
N SER A 202 18.31 26.20 -0.23
CA SER A 202 18.23 25.23 0.85
C SER A 202 19.06 24.01 0.48
N SER A 203 19.59 23.35 1.49
CA SER A 203 20.36 22.12 1.34
C SER A 203 19.74 21.00 2.15
N TRP A 204 19.79 19.80 1.60
CA TRP A 204 19.32 18.57 2.25
C TRP A 204 20.39 17.50 2.10
N GLU A 205 20.43 16.59 3.04
CA GLU A 205 21.30 15.41 2.98
C GLU A 205 20.46 14.21 2.56
N GLY A 206 20.85 13.59 1.45
CA GLY A 206 20.32 12.33 0.98
C GLY A 206 21.33 11.20 1.11
N GLN A 207 20.88 9.98 0.89
CA GLN A 207 21.73 8.80 0.84
C GLN A 207 21.55 8.10 -0.51
N ALA A 208 22.65 7.75 -1.16
CA ALA A 208 22.61 6.94 -2.36
C ALA A 208 22.03 5.57 -2.01
N GLU A 209 20.98 5.16 -2.71
CA GLU A 209 20.26 3.90 -2.44
C GLU A 209 20.61 2.82 -3.44
N ARG A 210 20.54 3.15 -4.74
CA ARG A 210 20.77 2.19 -5.82
C ARG A 210 21.08 2.87 -7.15
N PHE A 211 21.76 2.15 -8.04
CA PHE A 211 21.76 2.44 -9.47
C PHE A 211 20.60 1.71 -10.14
N GLU A 212 19.89 2.41 -11.01
CA GLU A 212 18.97 1.75 -11.94
C GLU A 212 19.81 1.09 -13.03
N ARG A 213 19.77 -0.24 -13.09
CA ARG A 213 20.55 -1.04 -14.07
C ARG A 213 19.93 -1.01 -15.48
N VAL A 214 19.27 0.08 -15.81
CA VAL A 214 18.64 0.31 -17.12
C VAL A 214 19.23 1.59 -17.69
N VAL A 215 19.76 1.50 -18.90
CA VAL A 215 20.22 2.67 -19.65
C VAL A 215 19.04 3.20 -20.46
N GLU A 216 18.65 4.44 -20.21
CA GLU A 216 17.60 5.08 -20.99
C GLU A 216 18.12 5.39 -22.40
N GLN A 217 17.42 4.87 -23.42
CA GLN A 217 17.87 4.95 -24.81
C GLN A 217 17.91 6.38 -25.36
N THR A 218 17.08 7.25 -24.80
CA THR A 218 16.94 8.64 -25.26
C THR A 218 18.16 9.49 -24.96
N ASN A 219 18.77 9.33 -23.78
CA ASN A 219 19.87 10.15 -23.31
C ASN A 219 21.13 9.36 -22.92
N ARG A 220 21.12 8.05 -23.09
CA ARG A 220 22.21 7.12 -22.73
C ARG A 220 22.73 7.31 -21.30
N SER A 221 21.85 7.67 -20.38
CA SER A 221 22.18 7.90 -18.99
C SER A 221 21.76 6.72 -18.13
N GLN A 222 22.54 6.45 -17.09
CA GLN A 222 22.13 5.59 -15.97
C GLN A 222 21.65 6.48 -14.85
N TYR A 223 20.68 6.00 -14.07
CA TYR A 223 20.13 6.76 -12.95
C TYR A 223 20.70 6.27 -11.62
N LEU A 224 21.21 7.21 -10.84
CA LEU A 224 21.47 7.03 -9.42
C LEU A 224 20.24 7.49 -8.66
N VAL A 225 19.67 6.63 -7.84
CA VAL A 225 18.56 6.96 -6.96
C VAL A 225 19.09 7.36 -5.60
N VAL A 226 18.76 8.56 -5.18
CA VAL A 226 19.09 9.13 -3.87
C VAL A 226 17.81 9.21 -3.05
N ARG A 227 17.88 8.74 -1.80
CA ARG A 227 16.78 8.72 -0.85
C ARG A 227 16.96 9.81 0.20
N VAL A 228 15.87 10.54 0.49
CA VAL A 228 15.81 11.49 1.61
C VAL A 228 14.69 11.06 2.54
N GLY A 229 15.04 10.73 3.77
CA GLY A 229 14.05 10.34 4.80
C GLY A 229 13.40 11.57 5.45
N ASN A 230 12.14 11.42 5.88
CA ASN A 230 11.36 12.47 6.54
C ASN A 230 11.40 13.84 5.82
N PRO A 231 11.12 13.90 4.50
CA PRO A 231 11.32 15.11 3.68
C PRO A 231 10.46 16.29 4.14
N TYR A 232 9.33 16.04 4.78
CA TYR A 232 8.38 17.04 5.26
C TYR A 232 8.60 17.45 6.72
N ASP A 233 9.63 16.87 7.39
CA ASP A 233 9.94 17.07 8.81
C ASP A 233 8.72 16.91 9.75
N LEU A 234 7.85 15.96 9.45
CA LEU A 234 6.64 15.71 10.22
C LEU A 234 6.91 15.27 11.66
N LYS A 235 8.13 14.82 11.95
CA LYS A 235 8.58 14.38 13.28
C LYS A 235 9.30 15.49 14.06
N GLY A 236 9.43 16.69 13.47
CA GLY A 236 10.11 17.82 14.12
C GLY A 236 11.58 17.58 14.45
N SER A 237 12.23 16.61 13.79
CA SER A 237 13.61 16.22 14.09
C SER A 237 14.64 17.22 13.57
N ASN A 238 14.25 18.10 12.66
CA ASN A 238 15.11 19.10 12.02
C ASN A 238 14.40 20.46 11.90
N SER A 239 14.08 21.10 13.01
CA SER A 239 13.38 22.38 13.07
C SER A 239 14.05 23.55 12.31
N ARG A 240 15.17 23.34 11.67
CA ARG A 240 15.91 24.35 10.90
C ARG A 240 15.97 24.10 9.40
N ALA A 241 15.58 22.92 8.92
CA ALA A 241 15.59 22.61 7.49
C ALA A 241 14.23 22.92 6.87
N ASN A 242 14.22 23.63 5.75
CA ASN A 242 13.01 23.76 4.96
C ASN A 242 12.56 22.39 4.47
N PRO A 243 11.24 22.07 4.45
CA PRO A 243 10.75 20.79 3.96
C PRO A 243 11.13 20.62 2.48
N LEU A 244 11.52 19.41 2.12
CA LEU A 244 11.79 19.02 0.74
C LEU A 244 10.50 18.53 0.09
N LEU A 245 9.86 19.39 -0.67
CA LEU A 245 8.57 19.10 -1.27
C LEU A 245 8.71 18.22 -2.52
N VAL A 246 7.77 17.32 -2.73
CA VAL A 246 7.63 16.58 -3.99
C VAL A 246 7.46 17.55 -5.15
N GLY A 247 8.16 17.31 -6.26
CA GLY A 247 8.21 18.20 -7.41
C GLY A 247 9.32 19.25 -7.35
N THR A 248 10.04 19.40 -6.23
CA THR A 248 11.20 20.31 -6.15
C THR A 248 12.32 19.82 -7.06
N PHE A 249 12.92 20.73 -7.80
CA PHE A 249 14.10 20.47 -8.60
C PHE A 249 15.35 20.69 -7.73
N VAL A 250 16.24 19.70 -7.72
CA VAL A 250 17.46 19.75 -6.90
C VAL A 250 18.71 19.41 -7.73
N THR A 251 19.82 20.02 -7.36
CA THR A 251 21.15 19.67 -7.83
C THR A 251 21.83 18.82 -6.76
N ALA A 252 22.39 17.71 -7.17
CA ALA A 252 23.10 16.79 -6.29
C ALA A 252 24.61 16.86 -6.56
N ASP A 253 25.37 17.03 -5.49
CA ASP A 253 26.82 17.00 -5.51
C ASP A 253 27.32 15.75 -4.78
N PHE A 254 28.12 14.94 -5.46
CA PHE A 254 28.79 13.80 -4.83
C PHE A 254 30.30 13.79 -5.11
N VAL A 255 31.02 13.22 -4.15
CA VAL A 255 32.45 13.09 -4.25
C VAL A 255 32.75 11.94 -5.22
N GLY A 256 33.35 12.27 -6.35
CA GLY A 256 33.89 11.28 -7.27
C GLY A 256 35.25 10.71 -6.80
N ARG A 257 35.92 10.02 -7.70
CA ARG A 257 37.25 9.43 -7.46
C ARG A 257 38.23 10.48 -7.01
N GLU A 258 38.91 10.25 -5.90
CA GLU A 258 40.05 11.05 -5.48
C GLU A 258 41.25 10.68 -6.35
N LEU A 259 41.83 11.67 -7.00
CA LEU A 259 43.08 11.51 -7.77
C LEU A 259 44.24 12.03 -6.89
N PRO A 260 45.02 11.15 -6.29
CA PRO A 260 46.20 11.57 -5.55
C PRO A 260 47.27 12.12 -6.53
N ASN A 261 48.03 13.08 -6.07
CA ASN A 261 49.19 13.65 -6.79
C ASN A 261 48.89 14.37 -8.12
N VAL A 262 47.82 15.16 -8.18
CA VAL A 262 47.46 15.99 -9.35
C VAL A 262 47.86 17.45 -9.12
N PHE A 263 48.45 18.05 -10.15
CA PHE A 263 48.71 19.48 -10.18
C PHE A 263 47.64 20.22 -10.97
N LYS A 264 47.04 21.26 -10.40
CA LYS A 264 46.09 22.12 -11.06
C LYS A 264 46.84 23.16 -11.90
N LEU A 265 47.00 22.92 -13.20
CA LEU A 265 47.55 23.91 -14.13
C LEU A 265 46.45 24.89 -14.56
N ARG A 266 46.74 26.19 -14.45
CA ARG A 266 45.88 27.20 -15.06
C ARG A 266 46.05 27.11 -16.57
N ARG A 267 44.97 26.99 -17.30
CA ARG A 267 45.01 27.12 -18.76
C ARG A 267 45.26 28.61 -19.09
N SER A 268 46.52 28.95 -19.36
CA SER A 268 46.85 30.24 -19.98
C SER A 268 46.30 30.18 -21.40
N GLY A 269 45.39 31.12 -21.75
CA GLY A 269 44.80 31.26 -23.05
C GLY A 269 45.78 31.64 -24.12
#